data_37d4f31838471ba193a2f30fd412b0f5
#
_entry.id   37d4f31838471ba193a2f30fd412b0f5
#
_cell.length_a   1.000
_cell.length_b   1.000
_cell.length_c   1.000
_cell.angle_alpha   90.00
_cell.angle_beta   90.00
_cell.angle_gamma   90.00
#
_symmetry.space_group_name_H-M   'P 1'
#
loop_
_entity.id
_entity.type
_entity.pdbx_description
1 polymer ?
#
loop_
_entity_poly.entity_id
_entity_poly.type
_entity_poly.pdbx_seq_one_letter_code
_entity_poly.pdbx_strand_id
1 'polypeptide(L)'
;MSKLFVSKRTRAAAWVILLVLPTLMVAYGYYQGHRPTVNPVGSRTFWDYLILNSDILLGLLFLVASSIPFILVFDKKKPQAREMVPIAVMAAIAVVGRTVFSIIPLPNFKPCSAVIIITAIAFGPEAGFLTGALTGFVSNFIFGQGPWTPWQMFTWGLVGFLAGILKNAGVFEEKSRQHFTAKLWDRLC
;
A
#
# COMPACT_ATOMS: atom_id res chain seq x y z
N MET A 1 -11.98 15.11 14.11
CA MET A 1 -10.84 14.19 14.08
C MET A 1 -10.99 12.96 15.00
N SER A 2 -11.66 13.06 16.16
CA SER A 2 -11.81 11.93 17.09
C SER A 2 -12.69 10.77 16.58
N LYS A 3 -13.58 11.00 15.65
CA LYS A 3 -14.47 9.97 15.07
C LYS A 3 -13.81 9.14 13.95
N LEU A 4 -12.71 9.60 13.35
CA LEU A 4 -11.99 8.92 12.28
C LEU A 4 -11.14 7.74 12.78
N PHE A 5 -10.70 7.78 14.03
CA PHE A 5 -9.82 6.77 14.60
C PHE A 5 -10.47 6.17 15.86
N VAL A 6 -10.99 4.95 15.72
CA VAL A 6 -11.78 4.26 16.76
C VAL A 6 -10.94 3.87 18.00
N SER A 7 -9.61 3.73 17.87
CA SER A 7 -8.74 3.33 18.98
C SER A 7 -7.41 4.08 19.01
N LYS A 8 -6.73 4.06 20.19
CA LYS A 8 -5.36 4.59 20.33
C LYS A 8 -4.37 3.90 19.37
N ARG A 9 -4.59 2.62 19.07
CA ARG A 9 -3.76 1.80 18.20
C ARG A 9 -3.93 2.16 16.72
N THR A 10 -5.17 2.38 16.27
CA THR A 10 -5.44 2.89 14.91
C THR A 10 -4.79 4.26 14.71
N ARG A 11 -4.75 5.11 15.76
CA ARG A 11 -3.99 6.37 15.70
C ARG A 11 -2.49 6.15 15.60
N ALA A 12 -1.93 5.20 16.36
CA ALA A 12 -0.51 4.87 16.26
C ALA A 12 -0.17 4.31 14.89
N ALA A 13 -1.00 3.41 14.35
CA ALA A 13 -0.86 2.89 12.99
C ALA A 13 -0.89 4.02 11.94
N ALA A 14 -1.82 4.97 12.08
CA ALA A 14 -1.89 6.14 11.21
C ALA A 14 -0.62 7.00 11.28
N TRP A 15 -0.05 7.23 12.47
CA TRP A 15 1.21 7.96 12.62
C TRP A 15 2.39 7.25 11.97
N VAL A 16 2.45 5.91 12.06
CA VAL A 16 3.48 5.12 11.35
C VAL A 16 3.34 5.31 9.84
N ILE A 17 2.14 5.17 9.30
CA ILE A 17 1.90 5.31 7.85
C ILE A 17 2.18 6.75 7.37
N LEU A 18 1.77 7.76 8.12
CA LEU A 18 1.83 9.15 7.66
C LEU A 18 3.15 9.85 7.98
N LEU A 19 3.92 9.40 8.96
CA LEU A 19 5.17 10.03 9.35
C LEU A 19 6.39 9.11 9.16
N VAL A 20 6.35 7.89 9.73
CA VAL A 20 7.53 7.02 9.73
C VAL A 20 7.84 6.52 8.31
N LEU A 21 6.85 6.00 7.61
CA LEU A 21 7.08 5.50 6.25
C LEU A 21 7.50 6.58 5.25
N PRO A 22 6.89 7.78 5.19
CA PRO A 22 7.40 8.85 4.33
C PRO A 22 8.81 9.31 4.69
N THR A 23 9.17 9.34 5.98
CA THR A 23 10.53 9.68 6.40
C THR A 23 11.54 8.65 5.88
N LEU A 24 11.21 7.35 5.99
CA LEU A 24 12.02 6.27 5.41
C LEU A 24 12.14 6.40 3.89
N MET A 25 11.05 6.81 3.22
CA MET A 25 11.05 7.04 1.78
C MET A 25 11.96 8.20 1.37
N VAL A 26 11.96 9.31 2.12
CA VAL A 26 12.87 10.44 1.87
C VAL A 26 14.32 10.02 2.10
N ALA A 27 14.61 9.29 3.18
CA ALA A 27 15.94 8.75 3.44
C ALA A 27 16.40 7.79 2.33
N TYR A 28 15.51 6.96 1.82
CA TYR A 28 15.78 6.08 0.68
C TYR A 28 16.06 6.89 -0.60
N GLY A 29 15.28 7.93 -0.89
CA GLY A 29 15.52 8.81 -2.04
C GLY A 29 16.89 9.51 -1.96
N TYR A 30 17.28 9.97 -0.77
CA TYR A 30 18.61 10.53 -0.53
C TYR A 30 19.71 9.49 -0.79
N TYR A 31 19.56 8.26 -0.28
CA TYR A 31 20.50 7.16 -0.54
C TYR A 31 20.65 6.89 -2.04
N GLN A 32 19.56 6.87 -2.80
CA GLN A 32 19.61 6.64 -4.25
C GLN A 32 20.39 7.72 -4.99
N GLY A 33 20.28 8.98 -4.55
CA GLY A 33 21.03 10.09 -5.12
C GLY A 33 22.55 10.06 -4.82
N HIS A 34 22.94 9.32 -3.76
CA HIS A 34 24.33 9.19 -3.30
C HIS A 34 24.83 7.74 -3.33
N ARG A 35 24.28 6.93 -4.20
CA ARG A 35 24.59 5.51 -4.29
C ARG A 35 26.08 5.30 -4.60
N PRO A 36 26.80 4.46 -3.81
CA PRO A 36 28.19 4.14 -4.07
C PRO A 36 28.39 3.50 -5.44
N THR A 37 29.55 3.75 -6.04
CA THR A 37 29.96 3.07 -7.27
C THR A 37 30.23 1.61 -7.01
N VAL A 38 29.81 0.76 -7.93
CA VAL A 38 29.98 -0.69 -7.85
C VAL A 38 31.15 -1.12 -8.71
N ASN A 39 31.97 -2.05 -8.21
CA ASN A 39 33.11 -2.58 -8.96
C ASN A 39 32.67 -3.36 -10.22
N PRO A 40 33.51 -3.41 -11.26
CA PRO A 40 33.21 -4.16 -12.48
C PRO A 40 33.03 -5.66 -12.21
N VAL A 41 32.30 -6.31 -13.13
CA VAL A 41 32.09 -7.76 -13.06
C VAL A 41 33.43 -8.48 -13.06
N GLY A 42 33.67 -9.32 -12.08
CA GLY A 42 34.95 -10.05 -11.90
C GLY A 42 35.77 -9.59 -10.70
N SER A 43 35.56 -8.35 -10.20
CA SER A 43 36.18 -7.84 -8.97
C SER A 43 35.17 -7.46 -7.89
N ARG A 44 33.93 -7.95 -8.01
CA ARG A 44 32.82 -7.62 -7.09
C ARG A 44 33.03 -8.25 -5.73
N THR A 45 32.92 -7.41 -4.71
CA THR A 45 32.92 -7.83 -3.31
C THR A 45 31.49 -8.14 -2.83
N PHE A 46 31.34 -8.71 -1.64
CA PHE A 46 30.04 -8.91 -1.00
C PHE A 46 29.23 -7.58 -0.89
N TRP A 47 29.92 -6.47 -0.62
CA TRP A 47 29.30 -5.15 -0.52
C TRP A 47 28.73 -4.68 -1.87
N ASP A 48 29.39 -4.98 -2.97
CA ASP A 48 28.89 -4.65 -4.31
C ASP A 48 27.58 -5.39 -4.62
N TYR A 49 27.47 -6.66 -4.18
CA TYR A 49 26.22 -7.42 -4.33
C TYR A 49 25.09 -6.87 -3.46
N LEU A 50 25.38 -6.40 -2.24
CA LEU A 50 24.38 -5.72 -1.40
C LEU A 50 23.91 -4.40 -2.03
N ILE A 51 24.81 -3.61 -2.58
CA ILE A 51 24.47 -2.34 -3.25
C ILE A 51 23.60 -2.63 -4.50
N LEU A 52 23.96 -3.63 -5.30
CA LEU A 52 23.19 -4.02 -6.48
C LEU A 52 21.77 -4.49 -6.14
N ASN A 53 21.61 -5.20 -5.06
CA ASN A 53 20.32 -5.73 -4.61
C ASN A 53 19.62 -4.83 -3.57
N SER A 54 20.15 -3.62 -3.31
CA SER A 54 19.61 -2.72 -2.27
C SER A 54 18.15 -2.35 -2.51
N ASP A 55 17.69 -2.27 -3.75
CA ASP A 55 16.29 -1.94 -4.07
C ASP A 55 15.33 -3.05 -3.59
N ILE A 56 15.71 -4.31 -3.76
CA ILE A 56 14.93 -5.46 -3.28
C ILE A 56 14.99 -5.53 -1.76
N LEU A 57 16.18 -5.36 -1.16
CA LEU A 57 16.36 -5.39 0.29
C LEU A 57 15.57 -4.28 0.99
N LEU A 58 15.61 -3.06 0.45
CA LEU A 58 14.87 -1.93 0.97
C LEU A 58 13.37 -2.08 0.73
N GLY A 59 12.95 -2.65 -0.41
CA GLY A 59 11.56 -3.02 -0.66
C GLY A 59 11.04 -4.04 0.36
N LEU A 60 11.84 -5.05 0.70
CA LEU A 60 11.51 -6.04 1.74
C LEU A 60 11.43 -5.39 3.12
N LEU A 61 12.41 -4.54 3.47
CA LEU A 61 12.38 -3.77 4.72
C LEU A 61 11.13 -2.89 4.82
N PHE A 62 10.78 -2.22 3.73
CA PHE A 62 9.56 -1.41 3.66
C PHE A 62 8.29 -2.27 3.82
N LEU A 63 8.26 -3.48 3.24
CA LEU A 63 7.16 -4.42 3.42
C LEU A 63 7.00 -4.83 4.88
N VAL A 64 8.11 -5.17 5.56
CA VAL A 64 8.10 -5.47 6.99
C VAL A 64 7.61 -4.26 7.80
N ALA A 65 8.13 -3.07 7.53
CA ALA A 65 7.70 -1.85 8.20
C ALA A 65 6.21 -1.53 7.95
N SER A 66 5.70 -1.79 6.75
CA SER A 66 4.30 -1.60 6.40
C SER A 66 3.34 -2.58 7.06
N SER A 67 3.84 -3.73 7.52
CA SER A 67 3.04 -4.69 8.31
C SER A 67 2.86 -4.28 9.78
N ILE A 68 3.72 -3.39 10.30
CA ILE A 68 3.65 -2.91 11.69
C ILE A 68 2.28 -2.27 12.02
N PRO A 69 1.73 -1.34 11.24
CA PRO A 69 0.40 -0.78 11.49
C PRO A 69 -0.69 -1.85 11.58
N PHE A 70 -0.62 -2.85 10.70
CA PHE A 70 -1.55 -3.96 10.71
C PHE A 70 -1.45 -4.78 12.01
N ILE A 71 -0.23 -5.16 12.41
CA ILE A 71 0.02 -5.90 13.66
C ILE A 71 -0.46 -5.11 14.89
N LEU A 72 -0.18 -3.81 14.96
CA LEU A 72 -0.58 -2.94 16.07
C LEU A 72 -2.10 -2.89 16.28
N VAL A 73 -2.88 -2.99 15.21
CA VAL A 73 -4.35 -3.00 15.30
C VAL A 73 -4.86 -4.36 15.78
N PHE A 74 -4.24 -5.45 15.36
CA PHE A 74 -4.68 -6.82 15.63
C PHE A 74 -4.15 -7.44 16.95
N ASP A 75 -3.25 -6.76 17.68
CA ASP A 75 -2.54 -7.30 18.86
C ASP A 75 -3.43 -7.76 20.05
N LYS A 76 -4.72 -7.46 20.08
CA LYS A 76 -5.65 -8.00 21.08
C LYS A 76 -6.21 -9.38 20.77
N LYS A 77 -6.17 -9.79 19.51
CA LYS A 77 -6.52 -11.14 19.06
C LYS A 77 -5.37 -11.59 18.16
N LYS A 78 -4.74 -12.74 18.46
CA LYS A 78 -3.78 -13.34 17.54
C LYS A 78 -4.38 -13.27 16.14
N PRO A 79 -3.73 -12.67 15.14
CA PRO A 79 -4.27 -12.60 13.80
C PRO A 79 -4.62 -14.02 13.36
N GLN A 80 -5.91 -14.25 13.17
CA GLN A 80 -6.37 -15.58 12.77
C GLN A 80 -6.13 -15.71 11.27
N ALA A 81 -5.82 -16.92 10.82
CA ALA A 81 -5.64 -17.19 9.39
C ALA A 81 -6.81 -16.65 8.54
N ARG A 82 -8.03 -16.67 9.08
CA ARG A 82 -9.23 -16.11 8.43
C ARG A 82 -9.16 -14.60 8.15
N GLU A 83 -8.27 -13.85 8.83
CA GLU A 83 -8.10 -12.40 8.64
C GLU A 83 -6.94 -12.12 7.69
N MET A 84 -5.92 -12.96 7.69
CA MET A 84 -4.73 -12.80 6.85
C MET A 84 -4.91 -13.40 5.45
N VAL A 85 -5.60 -14.54 5.35
CA VAL A 85 -5.84 -15.22 4.07
C VAL A 85 -6.57 -14.32 3.06
N PRO A 86 -7.67 -13.61 3.41
CA PRO A 86 -8.31 -12.71 2.48
C PRO A 86 -7.39 -11.60 1.96
N ILE A 87 -6.51 -11.05 2.81
CA ILE A 87 -5.55 -10.00 2.40
C ILE A 87 -4.57 -10.55 1.38
N ALA A 88 -4.03 -11.75 1.62
CA ALA A 88 -3.11 -12.42 0.69
C ALA A 88 -3.80 -12.75 -0.64
N VAL A 89 -5.03 -13.25 -0.60
CA VAL A 89 -5.84 -13.55 -1.80
C VAL A 89 -6.13 -12.27 -2.58
N MET A 90 -6.54 -11.19 -1.91
CA MET A 90 -6.82 -9.91 -2.58
C MET A 90 -5.55 -9.30 -3.18
N ALA A 91 -4.40 -9.41 -2.51
CA ALA A 91 -3.13 -9.00 -3.08
C ALA A 91 -2.77 -9.82 -4.33
N ALA A 92 -2.97 -11.14 -4.30
CA ALA A 92 -2.75 -12.00 -5.46
C ALA A 92 -3.68 -11.61 -6.64
N ILE A 93 -4.97 -11.37 -6.38
CA ILE A 93 -5.92 -10.90 -7.39
C ILE A 93 -5.47 -9.55 -7.98
N ALA A 94 -4.99 -8.63 -7.14
CA ALA A 94 -4.49 -7.32 -7.59
C ALA A 94 -3.24 -7.47 -8.46
N VAL A 95 -2.31 -8.37 -8.12
CA VAL A 95 -1.12 -8.69 -8.92
C VAL A 95 -1.51 -9.28 -10.27
N VAL A 96 -2.40 -10.27 -10.28
CA VAL A 96 -2.92 -10.88 -11.52
C VAL A 96 -3.62 -9.83 -12.38
N GLY A 97 -4.49 -9.00 -11.78
CA GLY A 97 -5.16 -7.91 -12.47
C GLY A 97 -4.16 -6.95 -13.12
N ARG A 98 -3.11 -6.53 -12.39
CA ARG A 98 -2.05 -5.69 -12.97
C ARG A 98 -1.36 -6.36 -14.15
N THR A 99 -1.05 -7.66 -14.03
CA THR A 99 -0.30 -8.41 -15.05
C THR A 99 -1.13 -8.65 -16.31
N VAL A 100 -2.35 -9.16 -16.15
CA VAL A 100 -3.25 -9.47 -17.28
C VAL A 100 -3.60 -8.19 -18.05
N PHE A 101 -3.94 -7.12 -17.35
CA PHE A 101 -4.32 -5.86 -17.99
C PHE A 101 -3.13 -5.05 -18.53
N SER A 102 -1.88 -5.46 -18.26
CA SER A 102 -0.71 -4.84 -18.89
C SER A 102 -0.59 -5.15 -20.38
N ILE A 103 -1.23 -6.25 -20.84
CA ILE A 103 -1.27 -6.67 -22.24
C ILE A 103 -2.23 -5.79 -23.06
N ILE A 104 -3.23 -5.20 -22.41
CA ILE A 104 -4.22 -4.35 -23.07
C ILE A 104 -3.60 -2.97 -23.31
N PRO A 105 -3.60 -2.45 -24.56
CA PRO A 105 -2.97 -1.18 -24.90
C PRO A 105 -3.81 0.04 -24.43
N LEU A 106 -4.40 -0.03 -23.24
CA LEU A 106 -5.08 1.09 -22.62
C LEU A 106 -4.09 1.81 -21.67
N PRO A 107 -3.80 3.10 -21.90
CA PRO A 107 -2.85 3.83 -21.08
C PRO A 107 -3.31 3.84 -19.62
N ASN A 108 -2.45 3.34 -18.72
CA ASN A 108 -2.64 3.36 -17.26
C ASN A 108 -3.89 2.63 -16.72
N PHE A 109 -4.59 1.83 -17.51
CA PHE A 109 -5.70 1.02 -17.03
C PHE A 109 -5.17 -0.18 -16.25
N LYS A 110 -5.18 -0.09 -14.93
CA LYS A 110 -4.71 -1.14 -14.02
C LYS A 110 -5.74 -1.33 -12.90
N PRO A 111 -6.54 -2.41 -12.93
CA PRO A 111 -7.63 -2.63 -11.96
C PRO A 111 -7.12 -2.97 -10.54
N CYS A 112 -5.81 -3.11 -10.34
CA CYS A 112 -5.24 -3.40 -9.02
C CYS A 112 -5.66 -2.38 -7.96
N SER A 113 -5.78 -1.10 -8.31
CA SER A 113 -6.23 -0.05 -7.37
C SER A 113 -7.67 -0.28 -6.89
N ALA A 114 -8.56 -0.76 -7.76
CA ALA A 114 -9.94 -1.10 -7.38
C ALA A 114 -9.95 -2.25 -6.35
N VAL A 115 -9.14 -3.28 -6.56
CA VAL A 115 -9.02 -4.42 -5.64
C VAL A 115 -8.49 -3.94 -4.28
N ILE A 116 -7.49 -3.07 -4.25
CA ILE A 116 -6.93 -2.49 -3.03
C ILE A 116 -7.99 -1.67 -2.26
N ILE A 117 -8.77 -0.85 -2.97
CA ILE A 117 -9.85 -0.05 -2.38
C ILE A 117 -10.95 -0.96 -1.80
N ILE A 118 -11.37 -1.98 -2.54
CA ILE A 118 -12.37 -2.96 -2.08
C ILE A 118 -11.88 -3.66 -0.81
N THR A 119 -10.60 -4.06 -0.79
CA THR A 119 -10.00 -4.68 0.40
C THR A 119 -10.05 -3.74 1.62
N ALA A 120 -9.73 -2.47 1.41
CA ALA A 120 -9.79 -1.46 2.47
C ALA A 120 -11.22 -1.23 3.00
N ILE A 121 -12.20 -1.24 2.11
CA ILE A 121 -13.61 -1.12 2.47
C ILE A 121 -14.09 -2.35 3.23
N ALA A 122 -13.66 -3.55 2.84
CA ALA A 122 -14.09 -4.80 3.48
C ALA A 122 -13.40 -5.06 4.82
N PHE A 123 -12.08 -4.87 4.89
CA PHE A 123 -11.23 -5.33 6.00
C PHE A 123 -10.58 -4.20 6.81
N GLY A 124 -10.77 -2.94 6.40
CA GLY A 124 -10.25 -1.77 7.09
C GLY A 124 -9.02 -1.14 6.45
N PRO A 125 -8.65 0.08 6.91
CA PRO A 125 -7.60 0.88 6.28
C PRO A 125 -6.22 0.23 6.32
N GLU A 126 -5.86 -0.43 7.42
CA GLU A 126 -4.57 -1.08 7.60
C GLU A 126 -4.43 -2.30 6.66
N ALA A 127 -5.52 -3.06 6.50
CA ALA A 127 -5.57 -4.18 5.56
C ALA A 127 -5.43 -3.70 4.11
N GLY A 128 -6.10 -2.59 3.75
CA GLY A 128 -5.96 -1.95 2.45
C GLY A 128 -4.53 -1.47 2.19
N PHE A 129 -3.88 -0.87 3.21
CA PHE A 129 -2.49 -0.46 3.10
C PHE A 129 -1.56 -1.65 2.84
N LEU A 130 -1.70 -2.72 3.62
CA LEU A 130 -0.87 -3.91 3.47
C LEU A 130 -1.08 -4.58 2.11
N THR A 131 -2.34 -4.70 1.65
CA THR A 131 -2.66 -5.23 0.32
C THR A 131 -2.00 -4.42 -0.79
N GLY A 132 -2.03 -3.08 -0.70
CA GLY A 132 -1.38 -2.19 -1.66
C GLY A 132 0.14 -2.36 -1.68
N ALA A 133 0.78 -2.42 -0.50
CA ALA A 133 2.21 -2.62 -0.36
C ALA A 133 2.64 -4.00 -0.92
N LEU A 134 1.92 -5.08 -0.56
CA LEU A 134 2.15 -6.42 -1.10
C LEU A 134 1.99 -6.46 -2.62
N THR A 135 0.94 -5.85 -3.15
CA THR A 135 0.70 -5.79 -4.60
C THR A 135 1.85 -5.10 -5.32
N GLY A 136 2.33 -3.96 -4.80
CA GLY A 136 3.48 -3.24 -5.35
C GLY A 136 4.73 -4.10 -5.36
N PHE A 137 5.07 -4.70 -4.23
CA PHE A 137 6.26 -5.51 -4.07
C PHE A 137 6.24 -6.76 -4.97
N VAL A 138 5.18 -7.58 -4.85
CA VAL A 138 5.09 -8.86 -5.57
C VAL A 138 5.00 -8.66 -7.08
N SER A 139 4.21 -7.70 -7.55
CA SER A 139 4.07 -7.49 -8.99
C SER A 139 5.38 -7.00 -9.64
N ASN A 140 6.26 -6.34 -8.89
CA ASN A 140 7.54 -5.89 -9.42
C ASN A 140 8.56 -7.01 -9.63
N PHE A 141 8.32 -8.23 -9.15
CA PHE A 141 9.10 -9.39 -9.61
C PHE A 141 8.81 -9.72 -11.09
N ILE A 142 7.63 -9.36 -11.58
CA ILE A 142 7.23 -9.55 -12.98
C ILE A 142 7.64 -8.35 -13.84
N PHE A 143 7.43 -7.12 -13.33
CA PHE A 143 7.67 -5.87 -14.06
C PHE A 143 9.08 -5.27 -13.87
N GLY A 144 9.90 -5.89 -13.05
CA GLY A 144 11.23 -5.44 -12.67
C GLY A 144 11.21 -4.66 -11.35
N GLN A 145 12.13 -5.05 -10.46
CA GLN A 145 12.41 -4.33 -9.21
C GLN A 145 13.32 -3.13 -9.51
N GLY A 146 13.16 -2.05 -8.74
CA GLY A 146 13.99 -0.88 -8.90
C GLY A 146 13.73 0.18 -7.83
N PRO A 147 14.36 1.37 -7.97
CA PRO A 147 14.20 2.47 -7.01
C PRO A 147 12.76 2.94 -6.82
N TRP A 148 11.89 2.65 -7.80
CA TRP A 148 10.45 2.98 -7.74
C TRP A 148 9.66 2.03 -6.84
N THR A 149 10.17 0.84 -6.52
CA THR A 149 9.40 -0.18 -5.79
C THR A 149 8.87 0.30 -4.44
N PRO A 150 9.68 0.85 -3.52
CA PRO A 150 9.18 1.35 -2.24
C PRO A 150 8.15 2.48 -2.40
N TRP A 151 8.37 3.38 -3.37
CA TRP A 151 7.41 4.46 -3.67
C TRP A 151 6.07 3.92 -4.14
N GLN A 152 6.08 2.93 -5.00
CA GLN A 152 4.89 2.27 -5.50
C GLN A 152 4.14 1.52 -4.41
N MET A 153 4.86 0.80 -3.54
CA MET A 153 4.30 0.13 -2.37
C MET A 153 3.60 1.14 -1.44
N PHE A 154 4.26 2.27 -1.16
CA PHE A 154 3.71 3.32 -0.33
C PHE A 154 2.46 3.96 -0.95
N THR A 155 2.52 4.38 -2.21
CA THR A 155 1.41 5.08 -2.87
C THR A 155 0.17 4.19 -2.99
N TRP A 156 0.33 2.92 -3.37
CA TRP A 156 -0.79 1.99 -3.43
C TRP A 156 -1.32 1.61 -2.04
N GLY A 157 -0.43 1.46 -1.08
CA GLY A 157 -0.82 1.29 0.32
C GLY A 157 -1.63 2.50 0.82
N LEU A 158 -1.16 3.72 0.53
CA LEU A 158 -1.82 4.95 0.92
C LEU A 158 -3.23 5.09 0.30
N VAL A 159 -3.40 4.70 -0.96
CA VAL A 159 -4.73 4.66 -1.62
C VAL A 159 -5.68 3.74 -0.85
N GLY A 160 -5.24 2.53 -0.49
CA GLY A 160 -6.03 1.62 0.34
C GLY A 160 -6.33 2.19 1.72
N PHE A 161 -5.32 2.74 2.39
CA PHE A 161 -5.48 3.34 3.72
C PHE A 161 -6.51 4.46 3.73
N LEU A 162 -6.41 5.40 2.78
CA LEU A 162 -7.35 6.51 2.66
C LEU A 162 -8.77 6.04 2.35
N ALA A 163 -8.94 5.06 1.45
CA ALA A 163 -10.25 4.48 1.14
C ALA A 163 -10.92 3.88 2.40
N GLY A 164 -10.15 3.15 3.22
CA GLY A 164 -10.64 2.61 4.48
C GLY A 164 -11.01 3.70 5.50
N ILE A 165 -10.24 4.77 5.60
CA ILE A 165 -10.56 5.93 6.44
C ILE A 165 -11.85 6.60 5.96
N LEU A 166 -12.02 6.82 4.66
CA LEU A 166 -13.23 7.43 4.07
C LEU A 166 -14.45 6.58 4.36
N LYS A 167 -14.33 5.25 4.27
CA LYS A 167 -15.40 4.34 4.69
C LYS A 167 -15.76 4.52 6.17
N ASN A 168 -14.76 4.56 7.04
CA ASN A 168 -14.98 4.74 8.48
C ASN A 168 -15.55 6.13 8.82
N ALA A 169 -15.33 7.11 7.96
CA ALA A 169 -15.94 8.45 8.04
C ALA A 169 -17.39 8.51 7.53
N GLY A 170 -17.94 7.38 7.06
CA GLY A 170 -19.32 7.29 6.57
C GLY A 170 -19.52 7.83 5.15
N VAL A 171 -18.44 8.08 4.40
CA VAL A 171 -18.54 8.65 3.03
C VAL A 171 -19.29 7.72 2.07
N PHE A 172 -19.23 6.40 2.33
CA PHE A 172 -19.88 5.36 1.53
C PHE A 172 -21.22 4.89 2.11
N GLU A 173 -21.72 5.52 3.19
CA GLU A 173 -23.01 5.17 3.76
C GLU A 173 -24.15 5.73 2.89
N GLU A 174 -25.23 4.98 2.74
CA GLU A 174 -26.38 5.29 1.91
C GLU A 174 -27.07 6.61 2.27
N LYS A 175 -26.96 7.04 3.53
CA LYS A 175 -27.42 8.35 4.02
C LYS A 175 -26.73 9.54 3.35
N SER A 176 -25.43 9.39 3.03
CA SER A 176 -24.67 10.39 2.27
C SER A 176 -25.14 10.45 0.81
N ARG A 177 -25.50 9.30 0.25
CA ARG A 177 -25.98 9.16 -1.12
C ARG A 177 -27.35 9.82 -1.31
N GLN A 178 -28.29 9.62 -0.36
CA GLN A 178 -29.60 10.25 -0.39
C GLN A 178 -29.52 11.77 -0.27
N HIS A 179 -28.62 12.28 0.58
CA HIS A 179 -28.43 13.73 0.73
C HIS A 179 -27.80 14.37 -0.52
N PHE A 180 -26.93 13.65 -1.20
CA PHE A 180 -26.30 14.12 -2.44
C PHE A 180 -27.29 14.13 -3.61
N THR A 181 -28.07 13.06 -3.77
CA THR A 181 -29.09 12.96 -4.83
C THR A 181 -30.24 13.96 -4.60
N ALA A 182 -30.74 14.11 -3.38
CA ALA A 182 -31.74 15.12 -3.05
C ALA A 182 -31.26 16.56 -3.38
N LYS A 183 -30.03 16.88 -2.98
CA LYS A 183 -29.42 18.19 -3.23
C LYS A 183 -29.09 18.43 -4.70
N LEU A 184 -28.89 17.38 -5.49
CA LEU A 184 -28.70 17.47 -6.93
C LEU A 184 -30.05 17.72 -7.63
N TRP A 185 -31.11 17.03 -7.21
CA TRP A 185 -32.49 17.25 -7.71
C TRP A 185 -32.97 18.66 -7.43
N ASP A 186 -32.78 19.18 -6.22
CA ASP A 186 -33.14 20.55 -5.82
C ASP A 186 -32.39 21.65 -6.60
N ARG A 187 -31.30 21.32 -7.28
CA ARG A 187 -30.56 22.26 -8.13
C ARG A 187 -30.89 22.15 -9.62
N LEU A 188 -31.54 21.08 -10.03
CA LEU A 188 -31.84 20.79 -11.43
C LEU A 188 -33.34 21.04 -11.78
N CYS A 189 -34.20 21.15 -10.77
CA CYS A 189 -35.60 21.57 -10.87
C CYS A 189 -35.78 22.97 -10.31
#